data_5373aa63ed968e6bc35e42c87a469b69
#
_entry.id   5373aa63ed968e6bc35e42c87a469b69
#
_cell.length_a   1.000
_cell.length_b   1.000
_cell.length_c   1.000
_cell.angle_alpha   90.00
_cell.angle_beta   90.00
_cell.angle_gamma   90.00
#
_symmetry.space_group_name_H-M   'P 1'
#
loop_
_entity.id
_entity.type
_entity.pdbx_description
1 polymer ?
#
loop_
_entity_poly.entity_id
_entity_poly.type
_entity_poly.pdbx_seq_one_letter_code
_entity_poly.pdbx_strand_id
1 'polypeptide(L)'
;MKYDVIIIGAGPGGIFAAYELMKKKPDCKIAVFEEGYPLEKRKCPIDGEKVKSCINCKRCSIMCGFGGAGAFSDGKYNITNDFGGTLFEYIGKKQAVELMKYVDEINMENGGEGTKLYSTAGTKFKKLCLQNKLNLLDASVRHLGTDINYVVLQNLYDQMKDKMDFFFDAPVETIEITDGGYRIICENGAYECKKCVVSVGRSGSKWMEKVCKDLAIPTKSNRVDIGVRVELPAVIFAHLTDELYESKIVYRTEKFEDNVRTFCMNPNGIVVNENTNGIITVNGHSYEGNEKKTDNTNFALLVAKHFSEPFKDSNGYGESIARLSNMLGGGVIVQRFGDLVRGRRSTEKRIEEGLVTPTLSATPGNLSLVLPKRIMDGIIEMIYALDKVAPGTANDDTLLYGVEVKFYNMEVEIDKNLESCHKGLYVIGDGSGVTHSLSHASASGVYVARHIISEEE
;
A
#
# COMPACT_ATOMS: atom_id res chain seq x y z
N MET A 1 0.21 34.42 -2.38
CA MET A 1 1.58 34.18 -2.90
C MET A 1 1.46 33.40 -4.21
N LYS A 2 2.43 33.62 -5.13
CA LYS A 2 2.43 32.94 -6.44
C LYS A 2 3.62 32.01 -6.56
N TYR A 3 3.35 30.79 -7.03
CA TYR A 3 4.32 29.72 -7.28
C TYR A 3 4.28 29.29 -8.75
N ASP A 4 5.33 28.68 -9.22
CA ASP A 4 5.31 28.02 -10.52
C ASP A 4 4.60 26.66 -10.38
N VAL A 5 4.94 25.90 -9.33
CA VAL A 5 4.34 24.60 -9.04
C VAL A 5 3.90 24.53 -7.58
N ILE A 6 2.66 24.10 -7.36
CA ILE A 6 2.19 23.66 -6.03
C ILE A 6 1.98 22.15 -6.04
N ILE A 7 2.52 21.47 -5.02
CA ILE A 7 2.37 20.06 -4.79
C ILE A 7 1.50 19.86 -3.54
N ILE A 8 0.42 19.07 -3.66
CA ILE A 8 -0.50 18.77 -2.57
C ILE A 8 -0.25 17.33 -2.13
N GLY A 9 0.28 17.17 -0.92
CA GLY A 9 0.68 15.92 -0.31
C GLY A 9 2.19 15.68 -0.35
N ALA A 10 2.80 15.52 0.82
CA ALA A 10 4.22 15.20 1.00
C ALA A 10 4.46 13.70 1.23
N GLY A 11 3.68 12.85 0.58
CA GLY A 11 3.96 11.42 0.43
C GLY A 11 5.05 11.15 -0.61
N PRO A 12 5.39 9.87 -0.89
CA PRO A 12 6.47 9.51 -1.81
C PRO A 12 6.37 10.21 -3.18
N GLY A 13 5.18 10.25 -3.78
CA GLY A 13 4.99 10.93 -5.07
C GLY A 13 5.32 12.42 -5.02
N GLY A 14 4.81 13.12 -4.02
CA GLY A 14 5.05 14.57 -3.86
C GLY A 14 6.49 14.91 -3.53
N ILE A 15 7.13 14.11 -2.65
CA ILE A 15 8.56 14.27 -2.29
C ILE A 15 9.45 14.13 -3.53
N PHE A 16 9.26 13.07 -4.31
CA PHE A 16 10.11 12.83 -5.49
C PHE A 16 9.79 13.80 -6.64
N ALA A 17 8.56 14.30 -6.75
CA ALA A 17 8.25 15.41 -7.67
C ALA A 17 8.97 16.70 -7.26
N ALA A 18 8.90 17.07 -5.98
CA ALA A 18 9.58 18.24 -5.43
C ALA A 18 11.11 18.14 -5.58
N TYR A 19 11.69 16.99 -5.24
CA TYR A 19 13.12 16.73 -5.33
C TYR A 19 13.64 16.83 -6.77
N GLU A 20 12.95 16.22 -7.72
CA GLU A 20 13.36 16.25 -9.15
C GLU A 20 13.23 17.65 -9.75
N LEU A 21 12.15 18.39 -9.43
CA LEU A 21 12.00 19.79 -9.81
C LEU A 21 13.14 20.64 -9.25
N MET A 22 13.42 20.55 -7.95
CA MET A 22 14.50 21.27 -7.31
C MET A 22 15.86 20.98 -7.96
N LYS A 23 16.12 19.71 -8.26
CA LYS A 23 17.43 19.27 -8.83
C LYS A 23 17.61 19.72 -10.27
N LYS A 24 16.56 19.69 -11.08
CA LYS A 24 16.62 19.95 -12.52
C LYS A 24 16.23 21.36 -12.91
N LYS A 25 15.47 22.07 -12.08
CA LYS A 25 15.00 23.44 -12.32
C LYS A 25 15.10 24.29 -11.05
N PRO A 26 16.33 24.67 -10.63
CA PRO A 26 16.58 25.35 -9.35
C PRO A 26 15.85 26.68 -9.18
N ASP A 27 15.49 27.37 -10.28
CA ASP A 27 14.78 28.67 -10.26
C ASP A 27 13.26 28.50 -10.13
N CYS A 28 12.73 27.28 -10.16
CA CYS A 28 11.32 27.00 -10.02
C CYS A 28 10.84 27.30 -8.57
N LYS A 29 9.84 28.17 -8.44
CA LYS A 29 9.21 28.45 -7.15
C LYS A 29 8.21 27.37 -6.80
N ILE A 30 8.56 26.52 -5.84
CA ILE A 30 7.79 25.35 -5.44
C ILE A 30 7.21 25.56 -4.05
N ALA A 31 5.94 25.16 -3.86
CA ALA A 31 5.35 25.00 -2.55
C ALA A 31 4.80 23.56 -2.40
N VAL A 32 4.96 23.00 -1.22
CA VAL A 32 4.43 21.68 -0.85
C VAL A 32 3.46 21.85 0.32
N PHE A 33 2.21 21.45 0.13
CA PHE A 33 1.16 21.46 1.17
C PHE A 33 0.95 20.05 1.71
N GLU A 34 1.03 19.89 3.02
CA GLU A 34 0.82 18.63 3.71
C GLU A 34 -0.13 18.83 4.89
N GLU A 35 -1.15 17.97 4.97
CA GLU A 35 -2.14 18.04 6.05
C GLU A 35 -1.57 17.64 7.42
N GLY A 36 -0.54 16.81 7.43
CA GLY A 36 0.12 16.34 8.66
C GLY A 36 1.37 17.15 9.00
N TYR A 37 2.22 16.56 9.83
CA TYR A 37 3.37 17.20 10.44
C TYR A 37 4.68 16.87 9.72
N PRO A 38 5.75 17.71 9.92
CA PRO A 38 7.11 17.33 9.51
C PRO A 38 7.55 16.07 10.23
N LEU A 39 8.52 15.35 9.65
CA LEU A 39 8.87 13.97 10.04
C LEU A 39 9.20 13.84 11.54
N GLU A 40 9.98 14.76 12.10
CA GLU A 40 10.38 14.77 13.50
C GLU A 40 9.23 14.98 14.50
N LYS A 41 8.11 15.58 14.05
CA LYS A 41 6.92 15.81 14.91
C LYS A 41 5.87 14.72 14.77
N ARG A 42 6.07 13.76 13.86
CA ARG A 42 5.14 12.65 13.65
C ARG A 42 5.30 11.61 14.76
N LYS A 43 4.43 11.62 15.74
CA LYS A 43 4.40 10.66 16.83
C LYS A 43 2.99 10.18 17.09
N CYS A 44 2.81 8.86 17.05
CA CYS A 44 1.56 8.24 17.47
C CYS A 44 1.43 8.33 19.00
N PRO A 45 0.28 8.73 19.55
CA PRO A 45 0.07 8.78 20.99
C PRO A 45 -0.04 7.41 21.66
N ILE A 46 -0.19 6.32 20.90
CA ILE A 46 -0.21 4.96 21.45
C ILE A 46 1.18 4.65 22.03
N ASP A 47 1.25 4.44 23.33
CA ASP A 47 2.47 4.13 24.08
C ASP A 47 2.46 2.72 24.72
N GLY A 48 1.33 2.03 24.63
CA GLY A 48 1.13 0.69 25.20
C GLY A 48 0.84 0.68 26.70
N GLU A 49 1.05 1.80 27.40
CA GLU A 49 0.82 1.96 28.83
C GLU A 49 -0.43 2.79 29.13
N LYS A 50 -0.39 4.09 28.79
CA LYS A 50 -1.47 5.05 29.03
C LYS A 50 -2.49 5.04 27.91
N VAL A 51 -2.02 5.00 26.68
CA VAL A 51 -2.85 4.94 25.47
C VAL A 51 -2.61 3.60 24.78
N LYS A 52 -3.52 2.64 25.02
CA LYS A 52 -3.39 1.25 24.52
C LYS A 52 -4.04 1.02 23.15
N SER A 53 -4.92 1.92 22.72
CA SER A 53 -5.66 1.80 21.46
C SER A 53 -5.73 3.12 20.72
N CYS A 54 -6.09 3.06 19.44
CA CYS A 54 -6.20 4.24 18.60
C CYS A 54 -7.27 5.21 19.13
N ILE A 55 -6.87 6.48 19.31
CA ILE A 55 -7.73 7.57 19.81
C ILE A 55 -8.39 8.38 18.67
N ASN A 56 -8.25 7.94 17.42
CA ASN A 56 -8.78 8.60 16.23
C ASN A 56 -8.39 10.10 16.14
N CYS A 57 -7.07 10.37 16.16
CA CYS A 57 -6.55 11.73 16.05
C CYS A 57 -7.13 12.44 14.80
N LYS A 58 -7.43 13.73 14.92
CA LYS A 58 -7.90 14.56 13.80
C LYS A 58 -6.99 14.43 12.57
N ARG A 59 -5.67 14.33 12.81
CA ARG A 59 -4.63 14.02 11.81
C ARG A 59 -3.79 12.87 12.35
N CYS A 60 -3.82 11.77 11.63
CA CYS A 60 -3.11 10.56 12.04
C CYS A 60 -1.62 10.69 11.73
N SER A 61 -0.77 10.80 12.76
CA SER A 61 0.69 10.93 12.58
C SER A 61 1.34 9.71 11.90
N ILE A 62 0.66 8.55 11.82
CA ILE A 62 1.14 7.39 11.06
C ILE A 62 0.79 7.53 9.57
N MET A 63 -0.40 8.04 9.24
CA MET A 63 -0.88 8.08 7.86
C MET A 63 -0.54 9.37 7.13
N CYS A 64 -0.50 10.52 7.83
CA CYS A 64 -0.32 11.85 7.27
C CYS A 64 0.98 12.49 7.78
N GLY A 65 1.55 13.39 6.98
CA GLY A 65 2.80 14.08 7.24
C GLY A 65 3.89 13.76 6.22
N PHE A 66 5.06 14.38 6.38
CA PHE A 66 6.18 14.15 5.47
C PHE A 66 6.56 12.67 5.37
N GLY A 67 6.64 12.13 4.16
CA GLY A 67 6.81 10.70 3.88
C GLY A 67 5.49 9.92 3.76
N GLY A 68 4.34 10.54 4.08
CA GLY A 68 3.03 9.88 4.04
C GLY A 68 2.97 8.65 4.95
N ALA A 69 2.09 7.70 4.64
CA ALA A 69 2.04 6.40 5.35
C ALA A 69 3.32 5.57 5.16
N GLY A 70 4.10 5.87 4.11
CA GLY A 70 5.37 5.21 3.81
C GLY A 70 6.45 5.44 4.87
N ALA A 71 6.43 6.57 5.58
CA ALA A 71 7.48 6.92 6.54
C ALA A 71 7.62 5.93 7.71
N PHE A 72 6.53 5.30 8.11
CA PHE A 72 6.50 4.31 9.20
C PHE A 72 6.22 2.89 8.72
N SER A 73 6.32 2.67 7.41
CA SER A 73 6.30 1.34 6.83
C SER A 73 7.67 0.67 6.97
N ASP A 74 7.78 -0.58 6.58
CA ASP A 74 9.04 -1.32 6.50
C ASP A 74 9.95 -0.90 5.32
N GLY A 75 9.59 0.17 4.60
CA GLY A 75 10.43 0.73 3.55
C GLY A 75 10.70 -0.22 2.38
N LYS A 76 9.70 -0.97 1.94
CA LYS A 76 9.82 -1.85 0.77
C LYS A 76 9.62 -1.08 -0.53
N TYR A 77 10.68 -0.93 -1.28
CA TYR A 77 10.66 -0.37 -2.64
C TYR A 77 10.67 -1.50 -3.67
N ASN A 78 9.53 -1.72 -4.30
CA ASN A 78 9.34 -2.78 -5.29
C ASN A 78 9.62 -2.24 -6.70
N ILE A 79 10.65 -2.76 -7.35
CA ILE A 79 11.05 -2.40 -8.73
C ILE A 79 10.48 -3.44 -9.67
N THR A 80 9.25 -3.22 -10.14
CA THR A 80 8.51 -4.16 -10.98
C THR A 80 7.28 -3.50 -11.61
N ASN A 81 6.80 -4.05 -12.72
CA ASN A 81 5.50 -3.71 -13.31
C ASN A 81 4.40 -4.74 -12.97
N ASP A 82 4.74 -5.83 -12.29
CA ASP A 82 3.80 -6.93 -12.07
C ASP A 82 2.84 -6.66 -10.90
N PHE A 83 3.20 -5.71 -10.02
CA PHE A 83 2.36 -5.26 -8.91
C PHE A 83 2.81 -3.88 -8.39
N GLY A 84 1.97 -3.25 -7.57
CA GLY A 84 2.24 -1.95 -6.96
C GLY A 84 1.69 -0.77 -7.75
N GLY A 85 1.01 -1.00 -8.85
CA GLY A 85 0.34 0.01 -9.67
C GLY A 85 0.32 -0.34 -11.14
N THR A 86 -0.33 0.50 -11.91
CA THR A 86 -0.48 0.40 -13.37
C THR A 86 0.22 1.55 -14.12
N LEU A 87 1.19 2.20 -13.48
CA LEU A 87 1.94 3.32 -14.07
C LEU A 87 2.47 3.01 -15.47
N PHE A 88 2.88 1.75 -15.70
CA PHE A 88 3.41 1.30 -16.99
C PHE A 88 2.38 1.37 -18.15
N GLU A 89 1.09 1.40 -17.87
CA GLU A 89 0.04 1.54 -18.88
C GLU A 89 0.05 2.96 -19.48
N TYR A 90 0.47 3.94 -18.71
CA TYR A 90 0.57 5.34 -19.11
C TYR A 90 1.91 5.68 -19.78
N ILE A 91 3.02 5.23 -19.17
CA ILE A 91 4.36 5.67 -19.58
C ILE A 91 5.20 4.56 -20.24
N GLY A 92 4.67 3.33 -20.33
CA GLY A 92 5.37 2.17 -20.87
C GLY A 92 6.23 1.42 -19.83
N LYS A 93 6.32 0.09 -20.02
CA LYS A 93 6.97 -0.83 -19.06
C LYS A 93 8.45 -0.50 -18.80
N LYS A 94 9.20 -0.17 -19.85
CA LYS A 94 10.64 0.11 -19.75
C LYS A 94 10.87 1.38 -18.93
N GLN A 95 10.18 2.46 -19.27
CA GLN A 95 10.32 3.74 -18.60
C GLN A 95 9.89 3.68 -17.12
N ALA A 96 8.80 2.97 -16.82
CA ALA A 96 8.35 2.79 -15.44
C ALA A 96 9.43 2.11 -14.57
N VAL A 97 10.06 1.02 -15.05
CA VAL A 97 11.14 0.34 -14.33
C VAL A 97 12.39 1.20 -14.21
N GLU A 98 12.77 1.94 -15.26
CA GLU A 98 13.92 2.86 -15.22
C GLU A 98 13.72 3.95 -14.17
N LEU A 99 12.52 4.53 -14.06
CA LEU A 99 12.22 5.52 -13.04
C LEU A 99 12.23 4.93 -11.62
N MET A 100 11.71 3.70 -11.42
CA MET A 100 11.79 3.04 -10.12
C MET A 100 13.24 2.75 -9.71
N LYS A 101 14.13 2.39 -10.66
CA LYS A 101 15.57 2.24 -10.40
C LYS A 101 16.21 3.56 -10.03
N TYR A 102 15.88 4.64 -10.74
CA TYR A 102 16.35 5.98 -10.41
C TYR A 102 15.92 6.42 -9.00
N VAL A 103 14.70 6.09 -8.59
CA VAL A 103 14.23 6.30 -7.21
C VAL A 103 15.08 5.50 -6.22
N ASP A 104 15.42 4.24 -6.53
CA ASP A 104 16.28 3.41 -5.68
C ASP A 104 17.69 4.02 -5.56
N GLU A 105 18.27 4.54 -6.64
CA GLU A 105 19.55 5.25 -6.64
C GLU A 105 19.51 6.47 -5.70
N ILE A 106 18.45 7.29 -5.78
CA ILE A 106 18.25 8.44 -4.87
C ILE A 106 18.17 7.98 -3.42
N ASN A 107 17.45 6.90 -3.12
CA ASN A 107 17.35 6.35 -1.77
C ASN A 107 18.73 5.89 -1.26
N MET A 108 19.53 5.25 -2.11
CA MET A 108 20.89 4.83 -1.75
C MET A 108 21.78 6.04 -1.45
N GLU A 109 21.77 7.07 -2.29
CA GLU A 109 22.53 8.31 -2.08
C GLU A 109 22.13 9.05 -0.79
N ASN A 110 20.92 8.80 -0.27
CA ASN A 110 20.37 9.48 0.90
C ASN A 110 20.39 8.63 2.19
N GLY A 111 21.20 7.60 2.26
CA GLY A 111 21.40 6.81 3.47
C GLY A 111 20.93 5.37 3.39
N GLY A 112 20.45 4.92 2.22
CA GLY A 112 20.08 3.53 1.96
C GLY A 112 21.24 2.60 1.65
N GLU A 113 22.48 3.11 1.57
CA GLU A 113 23.66 2.30 1.24
C GLU A 113 23.81 1.09 2.17
N GLY A 114 24.25 -0.03 1.60
CA GLY A 114 24.46 -1.28 2.33
C GLY A 114 23.20 -2.14 2.52
N THR A 115 22.02 -1.65 2.18
CA THR A 115 20.79 -2.45 2.24
C THR A 115 20.71 -3.45 1.08
N LYS A 116 20.19 -4.65 1.37
CA LYS A 116 20.11 -5.73 0.40
C LYS A 116 19.01 -5.48 -0.63
N LEU A 117 19.33 -5.67 -1.92
CA LEU A 117 18.33 -5.79 -2.98
C LEU A 117 18.05 -7.27 -3.22
N TYR A 118 16.83 -7.69 -2.90
CA TYR A 118 16.33 -9.02 -3.21
C TYR A 118 15.82 -9.06 -4.65
N SER A 119 15.93 -10.20 -5.32
CA SER A 119 15.47 -10.33 -6.70
C SER A 119 14.94 -11.73 -6.99
N THR A 120 13.87 -11.80 -7.76
CA THR A 120 13.35 -13.06 -8.31
C THR A 120 14.09 -13.52 -9.57
N ALA A 121 15.03 -12.70 -10.08
CA ALA A 121 15.79 -13.04 -11.28
C ALA A 121 16.68 -14.27 -11.02
N GLY A 122 16.53 -15.29 -11.87
CA GLY A 122 17.34 -16.51 -11.79
C GLY A 122 16.98 -17.46 -10.66
N THR A 123 15.98 -17.19 -9.84
CA THR A 123 15.57 -18.10 -8.75
C THR A 123 15.00 -19.40 -9.27
N LYS A 124 15.37 -20.51 -8.62
CA LYS A 124 14.79 -21.86 -8.87
C LYS A 124 13.29 -21.93 -8.58
N PHE A 125 12.79 -21.06 -7.71
CA PHE A 125 11.38 -21.05 -7.29
C PHE A 125 10.43 -20.67 -8.42
N LYS A 126 10.87 -19.88 -9.40
CA LYS A 126 10.05 -19.56 -10.58
C LYS A 126 9.65 -20.84 -11.35
N LYS A 127 10.62 -21.74 -11.58
CA LYS A 127 10.36 -23.03 -12.22
C LYS A 127 9.45 -23.92 -11.38
N LEU A 128 9.72 -23.99 -10.07
CA LEU A 128 8.91 -24.78 -9.13
C LEU A 128 7.46 -24.29 -9.09
N CYS A 129 7.23 -22.99 -9.05
CA CYS A 129 5.89 -22.40 -9.12
C CYS A 129 5.19 -22.78 -10.44
N LEU A 130 5.83 -22.57 -11.58
CA LEU A 130 5.25 -22.88 -12.89
C LEU A 130 4.87 -24.36 -13.04
N GLN A 131 5.69 -25.27 -12.52
CA GLN A 131 5.38 -26.72 -12.52
C GLN A 131 4.11 -27.06 -11.73
N ASN A 132 3.71 -26.20 -10.79
CA ASN A 132 2.55 -26.36 -9.93
C ASN A 132 1.40 -25.39 -10.25
N LYS A 133 1.34 -24.87 -11.47
CA LYS A 133 0.30 -23.90 -11.94
C LYS A 133 0.28 -22.59 -11.14
N LEU A 134 1.37 -22.27 -10.45
CA LEU A 134 1.58 -21.02 -9.75
C LEU A 134 2.46 -20.09 -10.58
N ASN A 135 2.27 -18.80 -10.45
CA ASN A 135 3.11 -17.81 -11.09
C ASN A 135 3.80 -16.92 -10.03
N LEU A 136 5.11 -17.06 -9.89
CA LEU A 136 5.93 -16.17 -9.09
C LEU A 136 6.18 -14.89 -9.89
N LEU A 137 5.66 -13.76 -9.41
CA LEU A 137 5.79 -12.47 -10.08
C LEU A 137 7.25 -11.98 -10.03
N ASP A 138 7.69 -11.37 -11.11
CA ASP A 138 9.05 -10.83 -11.21
C ASP A 138 9.16 -9.50 -10.47
N ALA A 139 10.14 -9.40 -9.58
CA ALA A 139 10.44 -8.18 -8.86
C ALA A 139 11.89 -8.12 -8.40
N SER A 140 12.42 -6.90 -8.27
CA SER A 140 13.51 -6.60 -7.36
C SER A 140 12.95 -5.78 -6.20
N VAL A 141 13.33 -6.11 -4.98
CA VAL A 141 12.79 -5.48 -3.77
C VAL A 141 13.92 -4.94 -2.92
N ARG A 142 13.95 -3.61 -2.74
CA ARG A 142 14.80 -2.97 -1.76
C ARG A 142 14.05 -2.91 -0.44
N HIS A 143 14.60 -3.53 0.59
CA HIS A 143 14.06 -3.45 1.94
C HIS A 143 14.96 -2.54 2.77
N LEU A 144 14.47 -1.34 3.09
CA LEU A 144 15.21 -0.38 3.91
C LEU A 144 15.00 -0.62 5.41
N GLY A 145 13.87 -1.20 5.77
CA GLY A 145 13.39 -1.17 7.15
C GLY A 145 12.88 0.22 7.56
N THR A 146 12.18 0.29 8.66
CA THR A 146 11.58 1.56 9.13
C THR A 146 12.64 2.60 9.48
N ASP A 147 13.74 2.17 10.12
CA ASP A 147 14.79 3.07 10.62
C ASP A 147 15.58 3.72 9.47
N ILE A 148 16.05 2.92 8.51
CA ILE A 148 16.81 3.45 7.35
C ILE A 148 15.89 4.28 6.46
N ASN A 149 14.65 3.85 6.26
CA ASN A 149 13.66 4.62 5.51
C ASN A 149 13.41 6.00 6.13
N TYR A 150 13.38 6.08 7.47
CA TYR A 150 13.29 7.37 8.18
C TYR A 150 14.51 8.26 7.87
N VAL A 151 15.72 7.72 7.93
CA VAL A 151 16.97 8.46 7.61
C VAL A 151 16.95 8.97 6.17
N VAL A 152 16.55 8.15 5.21
CA VAL A 152 16.45 8.54 3.79
C VAL A 152 15.46 9.71 3.63
N LEU A 153 14.30 9.62 4.24
CA LEU A 153 13.28 10.69 4.16
C LEU A 153 13.76 11.97 4.84
N GLN A 154 14.45 11.89 5.97
CA GLN A 154 15.00 13.05 6.66
C GLN A 154 16.08 13.74 5.81
N ASN A 155 16.98 12.97 5.20
CA ASN A 155 18.03 13.51 4.34
C ASN A 155 17.45 14.18 3.08
N LEU A 156 16.40 13.61 2.49
CA LEU A 156 15.67 14.25 1.38
C LEU A 156 15.03 15.58 1.83
N TYR A 157 14.38 15.59 2.99
CA TYR A 157 13.79 16.81 3.55
C TYR A 157 14.85 17.90 3.78
N ASP A 158 15.98 17.55 4.39
CA ASP A 158 17.06 18.49 4.70
C ASP A 158 17.67 19.11 3.45
N GLN A 159 17.67 18.42 2.31
CA GLN A 159 18.12 18.99 1.03
C GLN A 159 17.11 19.98 0.41
N MET A 160 15.80 19.81 0.73
CA MET A 160 14.72 20.59 0.11
C MET A 160 14.23 21.77 0.95
N LYS A 161 14.29 21.66 2.29
CA LYS A 161 13.62 22.61 3.23
C LYS A 161 13.98 24.08 3.06
N ASP A 162 15.22 24.37 2.61
CA ASP A 162 15.70 25.73 2.42
C ASP A 162 15.59 26.21 0.95
N LYS A 163 15.05 25.37 0.06
CA LYS A 163 14.95 25.67 -1.37
C LYS A 163 13.53 25.79 -1.89
N MET A 164 12.56 25.46 -1.07
CA MET A 164 11.14 25.57 -1.38
C MET A 164 10.30 25.74 -0.12
N ASP A 165 9.07 26.16 -0.27
CA ASP A 165 8.18 26.38 0.86
C ASP A 165 7.41 25.10 1.22
N PHE A 166 7.56 24.63 2.47
CA PHE A 166 6.75 23.55 3.03
C PHE A 166 5.71 24.10 3.99
N PHE A 167 4.45 23.81 3.72
CA PHE A 167 3.31 24.12 4.57
C PHE A 167 2.80 22.82 5.21
N PHE A 168 3.19 22.60 6.47
CA PHE A 168 2.69 21.50 7.29
C PHE A 168 1.50 21.95 8.12
N ASP A 169 0.70 20.95 8.58
CA ASP A 169 -0.54 21.23 9.30
C ASP A 169 -1.50 22.12 8.46
N ALA A 170 -1.41 21.97 7.14
CA ALA A 170 -2.03 22.82 6.15
C ALA A 170 -2.89 22.02 5.14
N PRO A 171 -4.03 21.44 5.59
CA PRO A 171 -4.92 20.74 4.70
C PRO A 171 -5.45 21.68 3.62
N VAL A 172 -5.37 21.22 2.39
CA VAL A 172 -6.01 21.90 1.27
C VAL A 172 -7.51 21.62 1.29
N GLU A 173 -8.33 22.64 1.25
CA GLU A 173 -9.79 22.52 1.25
C GLU A 173 -10.34 22.35 -0.16
N THR A 174 -9.90 23.22 -1.08
CA THR A 174 -10.37 23.23 -2.48
C THR A 174 -9.27 23.65 -3.45
N ILE A 175 -9.45 23.26 -4.70
CA ILE A 175 -8.68 23.70 -5.86
C ILE A 175 -9.64 24.43 -6.78
N GLU A 176 -9.31 25.66 -7.16
CA GLU A 176 -10.06 26.46 -8.13
C GLU A 176 -9.23 26.66 -9.40
N ILE A 177 -9.88 26.59 -10.55
CA ILE A 177 -9.25 26.91 -11.84
C ILE A 177 -9.29 28.43 -12.02
N THR A 178 -8.19 29.03 -12.47
CA THR A 178 -8.05 30.44 -12.78
C THR A 178 -7.55 30.63 -14.22
N ASP A 179 -7.63 31.85 -14.75
CA ASP A 179 -7.14 32.14 -16.13
C ASP A 179 -5.65 31.84 -16.35
N GLY A 180 -4.85 31.79 -15.26
CA GLY A 180 -3.40 31.56 -15.32
C GLY A 180 -2.90 30.29 -14.63
N GLY A 181 -3.77 29.36 -14.27
CA GLY A 181 -3.43 28.12 -13.56
C GLY A 181 -4.44 27.77 -12.47
N TYR A 182 -3.99 27.69 -11.22
CA TYR A 182 -4.80 27.18 -10.12
C TYR A 182 -4.67 28.06 -8.88
N ARG A 183 -5.76 28.13 -8.12
CA ARG A 183 -5.79 28.70 -6.78
C ARG A 183 -6.08 27.60 -5.78
N ILE A 184 -5.17 27.45 -4.81
CA ILE A 184 -5.23 26.45 -3.75
C ILE A 184 -5.71 27.15 -2.49
N ILE A 185 -6.81 26.68 -1.91
CA ILE A 185 -7.43 27.26 -0.72
C ILE A 185 -7.17 26.34 0.47
N CYS A 186 -6.62 26.93 1.52
CA CYS A 186 -6.34 26.31 2.80
C CYS A 186 -6.92 27.19 3.93
N GLU A 187 -7.03 26.63 5.13
CA GLU A 187 -7.45 27.35 6.34
C GLU A 187 -6.66 28.67 6.54
N ASN A 188 -5.36 28.67 6.17
CA ASN A 188 -4.43 29.78 6.35
C ASN A 188 -4.35 30.76 5.17
N GLY A 189 -5.22 30.64 4.15
CA GLY A 189 -5.25 31.55 3.01
C GLY A 189 -5.30 30.87 1.64
N ALA A 190 -5.12 31.67 0.59
CA ALA A 190 -5.16 31.23 -0.79
C ALA A 190 -3.79 31.44 -1.48
N TYR A 191 -3.39 30.47 -2.28
CA TYR A 191 -2.11 30.45 -2.99
C TYR A 191 -2.35 30.17 -4.47
N GLU A 192 -1.62 30.83 -5.35
CA GLU A 192 -1.76 30.66 -6.79
C GLU A 192 -0.56 29.94 -7.39
N CYS A 193 -0.78 29.10 -8.39
CA CYS A 193 0.26 28.43 -9.15
C CYS A 193 -0.11 28.26 -10.63
N LYS A 194 0.92 28.10 -11.46
CA LYS A 194 0.74 27.76 -12.89
C LYS A 194 0.40 26.29 -13.07
N LYS A 195 1.03 25.42 -12.28
CA LYS A 195 0.89 23.97 -12.33
C LYS A 195 0.57 23.44 -10.92
N CYS A 196 -0.33 22.48 -10.85
CA CYS A 196 -0.73 21.83 -9.60
C CYS A 196 -0.51 20.32 -9.70
N VAL A 197 0.22 19.74 -8.74
CA VAL A 197 0.46 18.30 -8.64
C VAL A 197 -0.26 17.78 -7.41
N VAL A 198 -1.30 16.99 -7.59
CA VAL A 198 -2.02 16.33 -6.51
C VAL A 198 -1.40 14.96 -6.26
N SER A 199 -0.82 14.78 -5.08
CA SER A 199 -0.12 13.56 -4.66
C SER A 199 -0.60 13.08 -3.29
N VAL A 200 -1.90 13.04 -3.08
CA VAL A 200 -2.48 12.57 -1.83
C VAL A 200 -2.45 11.05 -1.71
N GLY A 201 -2.40 10.56 -0.49
CA GLY A 201 -2.47 9.13 -0.18
C GLY A 201 -3.90 8.65 0.04
N ARG A 202 -4.03 7.45 0.62
CA ARG A 202 -5.33 6.84 0.95
C ARG A 202 -6.14 7.67 1.95
N SER A 203 -5.48 8.35 2.89
CA SER A 203 -6.16 9.27 3.83
C SER A 203 -6.88 10.41 3.12
N GLY A 204 -6.35 10.85 1.97
CA GLY A 204 -6.94 11.90 1.14
C GLY A 204 -8.01 11.43 0.14
N SER A 205 -8.41 10.15 0.15
CA SER A 205 -9.35 9.58 -0.83
C SER A 205 -10.67 10.36 -0.93
N LYS A 206 -11.32 10.62 0.19
CA LYS A 206 -12.60 11.36 0.22
C LYS A 206 -12.45 12.80 -0.25
N TRP A 207 -11.33 13.43 0.08
CA TRP A 207 -11.01 14.76 -0.41
C TRP A 207 -10.78 14.75 -1.93
N MET A 208 -10.05 13.75 -2.44
CA MET A 208 -9.84 13.59 -3.89
C MET A 208 -11.15 13.34 -4.64
N GLU A 209 -12.07 12.55 -4.10
CA GLU A 209 -13.43 12.38 -4.64
C GLU A 209 -14.16 13.71 -4.77
N LYS A 210 -14.08 14.55 -3.73
CA LYS A 210 -14.67 15.89 -3.76
C LYS A 210 -14.01 16.75 -4.84
N VAL A 211 -12.68 16.78 -4.93
CA VAL A 211 -11.94 17.53 -5.96
C VAL A 211 -12.36 17.09 -7.35
N CYS A 212 -12.42 15.79 -7.61
CA CYS A 212 -12.85 15.26 -8.92
C CYS A 212 -14.27 15.70 -9.26
N LYS A 213 -15.18 15.68 -8.28
CA LYS A 213 -16.57 16.13 -8.46
C LYS A 213 -16.64 17.63 -8.73
N ASP A 214 -15.96 18.44 -7.92
CA ASP A 214 -15.99 19.91 -7.99
C ASP A 214 -15.39 20.42 -9.32
N LEU A 215 -14.34 19.76 -9.81
CA LEU A 215 -13.66 20.08 -11.08
C LEU A 215 -14.16 19.27 -12.26
N ALA A 216 -15.20 18.45 -12.11
CA ALA A 216 -15.74 17.57 -13.16
C ALA A 216 -14.67 16.67 -13.80
N ILE A 217 -13.72 16.17 -13.02
CA ILE A 217 -12.69 15.23 -13.47
C ILE A 217 -13.31 13.83 -13.48
N PRO A 218 -13.33 13.12 -14.62
CA PRO A 218 -13.88 11.77 -14.71
C PRO A 218 -13.10 10.78 -13.85
N THR A 219 -13.82 9.82 -13.27
CA THR A 219 -13.22 8.75 -12.43
C THR A 219 -13.84 7.39 -12.78
N LYS A 220 -13.07 6.34 -12.52
CA LYS A 220 -13.52 4.95 -12.67
C LYS A 220 -13.48 4.23 -11.32
N SER A 221 -14.37 3.27 -11.13
CA SER A 221 -14.30 2.36 -9.98
C SER A 221 -13.03 1.51 -10.07
N ASN A 222 -12.31 1.41 -8.97
CA ASN A 222 -11.17 0.52 -8.88
C ASN A 222 -11.60 -0.85 -8.32
N ARG A 223 -10.67 -1.79 -8.26
CA ARG A 223 -10.87 -3.10 -7.65
C ARG A 223 -10.90 -3.01 -6.11
N VAL A 224 -11.34 -4.08 -5.49
CA VAL A 224 -11.12 -4.38 -4.08
C VAL A 224 -10.52 -5.77 -3.97
N ASP A 225 -9.53 -5.94 -3.11
CA ASP A 225 -8.96 -7.27 -2.84
C ASP A 225 -9.48 -7.75 -1.47
N ILE A 226 -10.05 -8.95 -1.42
CA ILE A 226 -10.69 -9.50 -0.23
C ILE A 226 -10.14 -10.90 0.02
N GLY A 227 -9.85 -11.21 1.28
CA GLY A 227 -9.36 -12.53 1.64
C GLY A 227 -9.08 -12.70 3.12
N VAL A 228 -8.03 -13.44 3.41
CA VAL A 228 -7.62 -13.82 4.76
C VAL A 228 -6.12 -13.58 4.95
N ARG A 229 -5.71 -13.41 6.20
CA ARG A 229 -4.31 -13.56 6.59
C ARG A 229 -4.05 -14.97 7.05
N VAL A 230 -3.05 -15.59 6.49
CA VAL A 230 -2.56 -16.91 6.86
C VAL A 230 -1.45 -16.75 7.88
N GLU A 231 -1.44 -17.58 8.91
CA GLU A 231 -0.34 -17.69 9.86
C GLU A 231 0.03 -19.19 10.03
N LEU A 232 1.32 -19.47 9.92
CA LEU A 232 1.87 -20.83 9.97
C LEU A 232 3.32 -20.82 10.47
N PRO A 233 3.92 -21.95 10.87
CA PRO A 233 5.30 -21.98 11.33
C PRO A 233 6.27 -21.44 10.26
N ALA A 234 7.19 -20.57 10.66
CA ALA A 234 8.13 -19.90 9.75
C ALA A 234 8.97 -20.89 8.93
N VAL A 235 9.29 -22.04 9.48
CA VAL A 235 10.06 -23.09 8.82
C VAL A 235 9.43 -23.57 7.50
N ILE A 236 8.11 -23.48 7.36
CA ILE A 236 7.37 -23.87 6.16
C ILE A 236 7.78 -23.01 4.95
N PHE A 237 7.96 -21.71 5.15
CA PHE A 237 8.31 -20.75 4.11
C PHE A 237 9.77 -20.31 4.14
N ALA A 238 10.59 -20.73 5.11
CA ALA A 238 11.96 -20.28 5.29
C ALA A 238 12.80 -20.39 4.00
N HIS A 239 12.68 -21.49 3.26
CA HIS A 239 13.40 -21.70 2.00
C HIS A 239 13.07 -20.68 0.91
N LEU A 240 11.88 -20.06 0.95
CA LEU A 240 11.46 -18.96 0.05
C LEU A 240 11.85 -17.60 0.62
N THR A 241 11.58 -17.37 1.91
CA THR A 241 11.76 -16.05 2.53
C THR A 241 13.23 -15.69 2.75
N ASP A 242 14.11 -16.68 2.96
CA ASP A 242 15.55 -16.46 3.09
C ASP A 242 16.20 -15.98 1.77
N GLU A 243 15.66 -16.44 0.62
CA GLU A 243 16.15 -16.04 -0.70
C GLU A 243 15.45 -14.79 -1.24
N LEU A 244 14.11 -14.74 -1.14
CA LEU A 244 13.28 -13.73 -1.82
C LEU A 244 12.74 -12.65 -0.86
N TYR A 245 12.85 -12.85 0.45
CA TYR A 245 12.22 -12.05 1.52
C TYR A 245 10.68 -12.05 1.42
N GLU A 246 10.12 -11.52 0.35
CA GLU A 246 8.68 -11.49 0.08
C GLU A 246 8.37 -12.09 -1.29
N SER A 247 7.59 -13.18 -1.31
CA SER A 247 7.17 -13.85 -2.54
C SER A 247 5.76 -13.41 -2.94
N LYS A 248 5.62 -12.83 -4.12
CA LYS A 248 4.31 -12.56 -4.72
C LYS A 248 3.96 -13.69 -5.69
N ILE A 249 3.13 -14.61 -5.22
CA ILE A 249 2.71 -15.80 -5.97
C ILE A 249 1.24 -15.64 -6.35
N VAL A 250 0.92 -15.87 -7.61
CA VAL A 250 -0.44 -15.82 -8.15
C VAL A 250 -0.87 -17.22 -8.58
N TYR A 251 -2.09 -17.59 -8.23
CA TYR A 251 -2.77 -18.80 -8.69
C TYR A 251 -4.08 -18.45 -9.38
N ARG A 252 -4.29 -18.96 -10.58
CA ARG A 252 -5.58 -18.88 -11.26
C ARG A 252 -6.41 -20.09 -10.87
N THR A 253 -7.51 -19.88 -10.15
CA THR A 253 -8.38 -20.93 -9.63
C THR A 253 -8.99 -21.75 -10.75
N GLU A 254 -9.08 -23.08 -10.57
CA GLU A 254 -9.66 -23.97 -11.58
C GLU A 254 -11.18 -23.79 -11.69
N LYS A 255 -11.83 -23.52 -10.56
CA LYS A 255 -13.29 -23.45 -10.48
C LYS A 255 -13.88 -22.17 -11.05
N PHE A 256 -13.27 -21.02 -10.76
CA PHE A 256 -13.83 -19.71 -11.10
C PHE A 256 -12.93 -18.87 -12.00
N GLU A 257 -11.74 -19.35 -12.29
CA GLU A 257 -10.69 -18.63 -13.03
C GLU A 257 -10.31 -17.27 -12.41
N ASP A 258 -10.57 -17.10 -11.12
CA ASP A 258 -10.15 -15.92 -10.36
C ASP A 258 -8.66 -16.01 -10.02
N ASN A 259 -7.99 -14.87 -10.02
CA ASN A 259 -6.63 -14.78 -9.52
C ASN A 259 -6.64 -14.61 -8.00
N VAL A 260 -6.00 -15.56 -7.31
CA VAL A 260 -5.67 -15.45 -5.89
C VAL A 260 -4.19 -15.21 -5.76
N ARG A 261 -3.79 -14.29 -4.90
CA ARG A 261 -2.38 -13.94 -4.75
C ARG A 261 -1.93 -13.87 -3.30
N THR A 262 -0.67 -14.22 -3.05
CA THR A 262 -0.02 -13.88 -1.79
C THR A 262 0.24 -12.37 -1.74
N PHE A 263 0.14 -11.79 -0.56
CA PHE A 263 0.39 -10.37 -0.36
C PHE A 263 0.99 -10.12 1.04
N CYS A 264 1.90 -9.13 1.13
CA CYS A 264 2.50 -8.68 2.40
C CYS A 264 2.94 -9.85 3.28
N MET A 265 3.94 -10.60 2.80
CA MET A 265 4.55 -11.71 3.56
C MET A 265 5.50 -11.14 4.61
N ASN A 266 5.37 -11.64 5.83
CA ASN A 266 6.11 -11.19 7.00
C ASN A 266 6.78 -12.40 7.65
N PRO A 267 8.04 -12.71 7.27
CA PRO A 267 8.81 -13.77 7.92
C PRO A 267 9.05 -13.43 9.40
N ASN A 268 8.85 -14.41 10.27
CA ASN A 268 9.01 -14.26 11.72
C ASN A 268 8.22 -13.08 12.31
N GLY A 269 7.08 -12.74 11.67
CA GLY A 269 6.25 -11.59 11.99
C GLY A 269 5.04 -11.93 12.85
N ILE A 270 4.23 -10.92 13.10
CA ILE A 270 2.98 -11.01 13.86
C ILE A 270 1.79 -10.63 13.00
N VAL A 271 0.64 -11.19 13.32
CA VAL A 271 -0.67 -10.76 12.80
C VAL A 271 -1.18 -9.61 13.65
N VAL A 272 -1.74 -8.58 13.05
CA VAL A 272 -2.21 -7.37 13.72
C VAL A 272 -3.59 -6.95 13.24
N ASN A 273 -4.32 -6.23 14.09
CA ASN A 273 -5.55 -5.53 13.70
C ASN A 273 -5.22 -4.21 13.00
N GLU A 274 -5.99 -3.89 11.97
CA GLU A 274 -6.01 -2.58 11.32
C GLU A 274 -7.40 -1.98 11.49
N ASN A 275 -7.49 -0.79 12.07
CA ASN A 275 -8.76 -0.08 12.25
C ASN A 275 -8.83 1.11 11.28
N THR A 276 -9.78 1.06 10.36
CA THR A 276 -10.06 2.14 9.43
C THR A 276 -11.49 2.61 9.62
N ASN A 277 -11.66 3.80 10.20
CA ASN A 277 -12.98 4.40 10.44
C ASN A 277 -13.95 3.49 11.21
N GLY A 278 -13.46 2.76 12.20
CA GLY A 278 -14.26 1.85 13.03
C GLY A 278 -14.52 0.47 12.40
N ILE A 279 -13.93 0.20 11.24
CA ILE A 279 -13.95 -1.13 10.61
C ILE A 279 -12.62 -1.81 10.92
N ILE A 280 -12.68 -2.96 11.57
CA ILE A 280 -11.50 -3.74 11.94
C ILE A 280 -11.26 -4.78 10.86
N THR A 281 -10.07 -4.74 10.28
CA THR A 281 -9.53 -5.74 9.36
C THR A 281 -8.24 -6.32 9.91
N VAL A 282 -7.73 -7.38 9.31
CA VAL A 282 -6.46 -7.98 9.69
C VAL A 282 -5.34 -7.51 8.77
N ASN A 283 -4.14 -7.40 9.30
CA ASN A 283 -2.90 -7.16 8.57
C ASN A 283 -1.74 -7.94 9.21
N GLY A 284 -0.54 -7.80 8.70
CA GLY A 284 0.67 -8.40 9.28
C GLY A 284 1.78 -7.40 9.40
N HIS A 285 2.71 -7.67 10.31
CA HIS A 285 3.87 -6.84 10.54
C HIS A 285 5.09 -7.69 10.87
N SER A 286 6.28 -7.26 10.42
CA SER A 286 7.55 -7.86 10.80
C SER A 286 8.47 -6.82 11.43
N TYR A 287 9.29 -7.26 12.39
CA TYR A 287 10.29 -6.44 13.05
C TYR A 287 11.70 -6.87 12.64
N GLU A 288 12.62 -5.94 12.48
CA GLU A 288 14.01 -6.27 12.20
C GLU A 288 14.75 -6.74 13.46
N GLY A 289 14.43 -6.19 14.64
CA GLY A 289 15.04 -6.58 15.90
C GLY A 289 14.68 -8.01 16.33
N ASN A 290 15.68 -8.80 16.72
CA ASN A 290 15.49 -10.21 17.12
C ASN A 290 14.56 -10.41 18.32
N GLU A 291 14.40 -9.42 19.18
CA GLU A 291 13.59 -9.49 20.41
C GLU A 291 12.08 -9.62 20.16
N LYS A 292 11.61 -9.26 18.95
CA LYS A 292 10.19 -9.28 18.59
C LYS A 292 9.86 -10.27 17.49
N LYS A 293 10.83 -11.08 17.06
CA LYS A 293 10.60 -12.12 16.05
C LYS A 293 9.84 -13.28 16.67
N THR A 294 8.91 -13.83 15.90
CA THR A 294 8.13 -15.01 16.28
C THR A 294 8.59 -16.24 15.50
N ASP A 295 8.11 -17.40 15.90
CA ASP A 295 8.33 -18.65 15.15
C ASP A 295 7.36 -18.84 13.97
N ASN A 296 6.54 -17.80 13.67
CA ASN A 296 5.54 -17.85 12.62
C ASN A 296 5.90 -16.91 11.45
N THR A 297 5.54 -17.32 10.25
CA THR A 297 5.40 -16.45 9.08
C THR A 297 3.92 -16.22 8.82
N ASN A 298 3.57 -14.98 8.46
CA ASN A 298 2.21 -14.67 8.05
C ASN A 298 2.19 -13.95 6.68
N PHE A 299 1.13 -14.16 5.93
CA PHE A 299 0.89 -13.50 4.64
C PHE A 299 -0.60 -13.46 4.33
N ALA A 300 -1.02 -12.48 3.53
CA ALA A 300 -2.39 -12.45 3.04
C ALA A 300 -2.58 -13.36 1.82
N LEU A 301 -3.76 -13.94 1.70
CA LEU A 301 -4.30 -14.51 0.46
C LEU A 301 -5.49 -13.66 0.03
N LEU A 302 -5.36 -12.98 -1.10
CA LEU A 302 -6.31 -11.99 -1.58
C LEU A 302 -6.85 -12.37 -2.96
N VAL A 303 -8.17 -12.21 -3.11
CA VAL A 303 -8.90 -12.37 -4.37
C VAL A 303 -9.32 -10.99 -4.86
N ALA A 304 -8.83 -10.57 -6.02
CA ALA A 304 -9.22 -9.30 -6.62
C ALA A 304 -10.66 -9.38 -7.17
N LYS A 305 -11.46 -8.37 -6.85
CA LYS A 305 -12.82 -8.21 -7.39
C LYS A 305 -12.95 -6.86 -8.05
N HIS A 306 -13.42 -6.89 -9.27
CA HIS A 306 -13.82 -5.75 -10.07
C HIS A 306 -15.33 -5.79 -10.23
N PHE A 307 -15.96 -4.64 -10.07
CA PHE A 307 -17.38 -4.48 -10.30
C PHE A 307 -17.61 -3.51 -11.46
N SER A 308 -18.53 -3.87 -12.33
CA SER A 308 -19.02 -3.06 -13.44
C SER A 308 -20.45 -2.57 -13.17
N GLU A 309 -20.99 -1.78 -14.10
CA GLU A 309 -22.40 -1.36 -14.03
C GLU A 309 -23.36 -2.54 -13.71
N PRO A 310 -24.41 -2.32 -12.90
CA PRO A 310 -24.79 -1.04 -12.26
C PRO A 310 -24.07 -0.79 -10.94
N PHE A 311 -23.37 -1.76 -10.37
CA PHE A 311 -22.70 -1.65 -9.07
C PHE A 311 -21.24 -1.21 -9.26
N LYS A 312 -20.89 -0.03 -8.72
CA LYS A 312 -19.57 0.57 -8.87
C LYS A 312 -18.78 0.70 -7.57
N ASP A 313 -19.41 0.50 -6.42
CA ASP A 313 -18.78 0.72 -5.12
C ASP A 313 -18.04 -0.53 -4.63
N SER A 314 -16.88 -0.79 -5.22
CA SER A 314 -16.01 -1.92 -4.82
C SER A 314 -15.59 -1.82 -3.36
N ASN A 315 -15.29 -0.61 -2.88
CA ASN A 315 -14.87 -0.38 -1.50
C ASN A 315 -16.02 -0.65 -0.53
N GLY A 316 -17.23 -0.16 -0.81
CA GLY A 316 -18.41 -0.46 -0.01
C GLY A 316 -18.73 -1.95 0.07
N TYR A 317 -18.46 -2.71 -1.00
CA TYR A 317 -18.57 -4.17 -0.96
C TYR A 317 -17.56 -4.78 0.03
N GLY A 318 -16.30 -4.38 -0.04
CA GLY A 318 -15.26 -4.82 0.90
C GLY A 318 -15.56 -4.42 2.34
N GLU A 319 -16.04 -3.19 2.57
CA GLU A 319 -16.46 -2.71 3.87
C GLU A 319 -17.63 -3.54 4.44
N SER A 320 -18.61 -3.89 3.62
CA SER A 320 -19.78 -4.67 4.09
C SER A 320 -19.38 -6.05 4.58
N ILE A 321 -18.40 -6.70 3.90
CA ILE A 321 -17.85 -7.99 4.33
C ILE A 321 -17.04 -7.82 5.64
N ALA A 322 -16.23 -6.77 5.76
CA ALA A 322 -15.48 -6.51 6.98
C ALA A 322 -16.42 -6.19 8.17
N ARG A 323 -17.49 -5.41 7.96
CA ARG A 323 -18.51 -5.14 8.98
C ARG A 323 -19.22 -6.42 9.42
N LEU A 324 -19.50 -7.34 8.49
CA LEU A 324 -20.09 -8.63 8.81
C LEU A 324 -19.16 -9.47 9.70
N SER A 325 -17.86 -9.48 9.40
CA SER A 325 -16.85 -10.12 10.26
C SER A 325 -16.84 -9.50 11.66
N ASN A 326 -16.84 -8.17 11.75
CA ASN A 326 -16.82 -7.47 13.04
C ASN A 326 -18.10 -7.73 13.85
N MET A 327 -19.25 -7.81 13.20
CA MET A 327 -20.52 -8.14 13.84
C MET A 327 -20.51 -9.55 14.45
N LEU A 328 -19.93 -10.53 13.75
CA LEU A 328 -19.91 -11.94 14.19
C LEU A 328 -18.79 -12.24 15.18
N GLY A 329 -17.64 -11.57 15.05
CA GLY A 329 -16.45 -11.85 15.85
C GLY A 329 -16.08 -10.76 16.85
N GLY A 330 -16.81 -9.65 16.91
CA GLY A 330 -16.39 -8.48 17.68
C GLY A 330 -15.14 -7.79 17.12
N GLY A 331 -14.65 -8.25 15.97
CA GLY A 331 -13.42 -7.84 15.30
C GLY A 331 -12.97 -8.89 14.30
N VAL A 332 -11.74 -9.34 14.40
CA VAL A 332 -11.17 -10.39 13.55
C VAL A 332 -11.63 -11.78 14.03
N ILE A 333 -11.98 -12.62 13.09
CA ILE A 333 -12.28 -14.05 13.30
C ILE A 333 -11.03 -14.87 12.95
N VAL A 334 -10.71 -15.88 13.77
CA VAL A 334 -9.67 -16.86 13.48
C VAL A 334 -10.28 -18.25 13.28
N GLN A 335 -9.79 -18.96 12.27
CA GLN A 335 -10.21 -20.34 11.98
C GLN A 335 -9.04 -21.20 11.53
N ARG A 336 -8.94 -22.45 12.03
CA ARG A 336 -7.98 -23.43 11.52
C ARG A 336 -8.38 -23.88 10.12
N PHE A 337 -7.41 -24.05 9.24
CA PHE A 337 -7.66 -24.50 7.87
C PHE A 337 -8.41 -25.84 7.80
N GLY A 338 -8.01 -26.81 8.63
CA GLY A 338 -8.71 -28.10 8.68
C GLY A 338 -10.19 -28.00 9.13
N ASP A 339 -10.52 -27.05 9.99
CA ASP A 339 -11.92 -26.80 10.38
C ASP A 339 -12.70 -26.11 9.25
N LEU A 340 -12.06 -25.18 8.53
CA LEU A 340 -12.67 -24.52 7.36
C LEU A 340 -13.03 -25.55 6.28
N VAL A 341 -12.10 -26.44 5.91
CA VAL A 341 -12.32 -27.47 4.90
C VAL A 341 -13.44 -28.46 5.30
N ARG A 342 -13.56 -28.74 6.60
CA ARG A 342 -14.63 -29.61 7.14
C ARG A 342 -15.96 -28.85 7.33
N GLY A 343 -16.03 -27.56 6.99
CA GLY A 343 -17.25 -26.74 7.10
C GLY A 343 -17.71 -26.49 8.53
N ARG A 344 -16.81 -26.47 9.51
CA ARG A 344 -17.10 -26.27 10.91
C ARG A 344 -16.31 -25.12 11.52
N ARG A 345 -16.87 -24.46 12.55
CA ARG A 345 -16.16 -23.40 13.27
C ARG A 345 -14.97 -23.96 14.06
N SER A 346 -13.95 -23.17 14.24
CA SER A 346 -12.91 -23.40 15.24
C SER A 346 -13.39 -23.03 16.65
N THR A 347 -12.78 -23.63 17.66
CA THR A 347 -13.00 -23.34 19.09
C THR A 347 -11.65 -22.98 19.73
N GLU A 348 -11.65 -22.25 20.85
CA GLU A 348 -10.45 -21.93 21.61
C GLU A 348 -9.61 -23.17 21.84
N LYS A 349 -10.21 -24.21 22.39
CA LYS A 349 -9.54 -25.48 22.67
C LYS A 349 -8.79 -26.05 21.45
N ARG A 350 -9.42 -26.04 20.24
CA ARG A 350 -8.77 -26.56 19.04
C ARG A 350 -7.61 -25.72 18.56
N ILE A 351 -7.67 -24.39 18.79
CA ILE A 351 -6.59 -23.48 18.43
C ILE A 351 -5.43 -23.66 19.42
N GLU A 352 -5.71 -23.75 20.73
CA GLU A 352 -4.72 -23.95 21.77
C GLU A 352 -3.99 -25.29 21.65
N GLU A 353 -4.69 -26.36 21.22
CA GLU A 353 -4.12 -27.70 20.99
C GLU A 353 -3.38 -27.80 19.64
N GLY A 354 -3.45 -26.77 18.78
CA GLY A 354 -2.83 -26.74 17.46
C GLY A 354 -1.33 -26.49 17.47
N LEU A 355 -0.67 -26.77 16.35
CA LEU A 355 0.79 -26.58 16.17
C LEU A 355 1.19 -25.10 16.04
N VAL A 356 0.26 -24.23 15.69
CA VAL A 356 0.51 -22.79 15.48
C VAL A 356 0.01 -22.00 16.68
N THR A 357 0.93 -21.36 17.38
CA THR A 357 0.58 -20.41 18.44
C THR A 357 0.15 -19.07 17.82
N PRO A 358 -1.12 -18.65 17.99
CA PRO A 358 -1.61 -17.39 17.43
C PRO A 358 -0.82 -16.18 17.92
N THR A 359 -0.39 -15.30 17.03
CA THR A 359 0.24 -14.03 17.41
C THR A 359 -0.76 -12.88 17.60
N LEU A 360 -2.00 -13.05 17.11
CA LEU A 360 -3.12 -12.15 17.37
C LEU A 360 -4.21 -12.86 18.16
N SER A 361 -4.63 -12.27 19.26
CA SER A 361 -5.86 -12.68 19.95
C SER A 361 -7.07 -12.28 19.11
N ALA A 362 -7.76 -13.29 18.57
CA ALA A 362 -8.93 -13.14 17.70
C ALA A 362 -10.02 -14.14 18.09
N THR A 363 -11.26 -13.88 17.70
CA THR A 363 -12.40 -14.73 18.05
C THR A 363 -12.41 -16.02 17.21
N PRO A 364 -12.32 -17.20 17.82
CA PRO A 364 -12.50 -18.46 17.09
C PRO A 364 -13.87 -18.57 16.45
N GLY A 365 -13.92 -18.79 15.14
CA GLY A 365 -15.19 -18.74 14.42
C GLY A 365 -15.24 -19.55 13.14
N ASN A 366 -16.15 -19.14 12.25
CA ASN A 366 -16.37 -19.74 10.95
C ASN A 366 -16.37 -18.66 9.86
N LEU A 367 -15.30 -18.59 9.09
CA LEU A 367 -15.14 -17.64 7.99
C LEU A 367 -16.14 -17.86 6.84
N SER A 368 -16.75 -19.04 6.75
CA SER A 368 -17.78 -19.31 5.74
C SER A 368 -19.09 -18.56 5.99
N LEU A 369 -19.28 -17.98 7.17
CA LEU A 369 -20.40 -17.08 7.45
C LEU A 369 -20.15 -15.63 7.00
N VAL A 370 -18.91 -15.31 6.62
CA VAL A 370 -18.47 -13.95 6.28
C VAL A 370 -18.06 -13.85 4.81
N LEU A 371 -17.15 -14.74 4.39
CA LEU A 371 -16.59 -14.68 3.03
C LEU A 371 -17.57 -15.31 2.02
N PRO A 372 -17.83 -14.63 0.90
CA PRO A 372 -18.56 -15.23 -0.21
C PRO A 372 -17.90 -16.55 -0.66
N LYS A 373 -18.73 -17.54 -0.99
CA LYS A 373 -18.26 -18.88 -1.38
C LYS A 373 -17.19 -18.85 -2.46
N ARG A 374 -17.31 -17.99 -3.47
CA ARG A 374 -16.35 -17.85 -4.57
C ARG A 374 -14.96 -17.42 -4.07
N ILE A 375 -14.90 -16.51 -3.12
CA ILE A 375 -13.65 -16.04 -2.52
C ILE A 375 -13.04 -17.15 -1.67
N MET A 376 -13.87 -17.84 -0.86
CA MET A 376 -13.42 -18.90 0.02
C MET A 376 -12.90 -20.11 -0.74
N ASP A 377 -13.62 -20.57 -1.75
CA ASP A 377 -13.18 -21.69 -2.59
C ASP A 377 -11.82 -21.38 -3.24
N GLY A 378 -11.66 -20.13 -3.74
CA GLY A 378 -10.40 -19.68 -4.33
C GLY A 378 -9.23 -19.67 -3.33
N ILE A 379 -9.47 -19.26 -2.07
CA ILE A 379 -8.45 -19.30 -1.01
C ILE A 379 -8.06 -20.76 -0.68
N ILE A 380 -9.03 -21.65 -0.60
CA ILE A 380 -8.78 -23.09 -0.34
C ILE A 380 -7.94 -23.68 -1.47
N GLU A 381 -8.31 -23.43 -2.74
CA GLU A 381 -7.52 -23.91 -3.89
C GLU A 381 -6.08 -23.36 -3.85
N MET A 382 -5.91 -22.08 -3.52
CA MET A 382 -4.58 -21.44 -3.41
C MET A 382 -3.73 -22.07 -2.31
N ILE A 383 -4.32 -22.40 -1.14
CA ILE A 383 -3.59 -23.04 -0.03
C ILE A 383 -3.07 -24.43 -0.47
N TYR A 384 -3.90 -25.23 -1.13
CA TYR A 384 -3.45 -26.54 -1.66
C TYR A 384 -2.42 -26.39 -2.79
N ALA A 385 -2.50 -25.34 -3.59
CA ALA A 385 -1.49 -25.08 -4.61
C ALA A 385 -0.15 -24.66 -3.99
N LEU A 386 -0.17 -23.80 -2.96
CA LEU A 386 1.01 -23.38 -2.21
C LEU A 386 1.67 -24.56 -1.47
N ASP A 387 0.88 -25.51 -0.98
CA ASP A 387 1.39 -26.69 -0.29
C ASP A 387 2.35 -27.53 -1.15
N LYS A 388 2.22 -27.47 -2.48
CA LYS A 388 3.13 -28.14 -3.42
C LYS A 388 4.49 -27.46 -3.54
N VAL A 389 4.58 -26.16 -3.18
CA VAL A 389 5.80 -25.36 -3.24
C VAL A 389 6.40 -25.18 -1.85
N ALA A 390 5.55 -25.09 -0.84
CA ALA A 390 5.89 -24.99 0.57
C ALA A 390 5.08 -26.03 1.36
N PRO A 391 5.55 -27.31 1.40
CA PRO A 391 4.84 -28.40 2.06
C PRO A 391 4.58 -28.11 3.54
N GLY A 392 3.35 -28.30 3.97
CA GLY A 392 2.84 -27.93 5.30
C GLY A 392 1.96 -26.67 5.31
N THR A 393 1.83 -25.97 4.18
CA THR A 393 0.90 -24.82 4.05
C THR A 393 -0.55 -25.26 4.27
N ALA A 394 -0.95 -26.44 3.76
CA ALA A 394 -2.30 -26.99 3.92
C ALA A 394 -2.46 -27.85 5.18
N ASN A 395 -1.64 -27.63 6.21
CA ASN A 395 -1.79 -28.30 7.50
C ASN A 395 -3.12 -27.89 8.15
N ASP A 396 -3.77 -28.84 8.83
CA ASP A 396 -5.03 -28.61 9.56
C ASP A 396 -4.92 -27.44 10.56
N ASP A 397 -3.75 -27.22 11.14
CA ASP A 397 -3.49 -26.21 12.18
C ASP A 397 -3.05 -24.85 11.62
N THR A 398 -2.85 -24.73 10.31
CA THR A 398 -2.64 -23.41 9.67
C THR A 398 -3.79 -22.49 10.03
N LEU A 399 -3.48 -21.30 10.56
CA LEU A 399 -4.49 -20.33 11.01
C LEU A 399 -4.84 -19.36 9.88
N LEU A 400 -6.13 -19.09 9.76
CA LEU A 400 -6.71 -18.13 8.84
C LEU A 400 -7.45 -17.06 9.64
N TYR A 401 -7.03 -15.81 9.47
CA TYR A 401 -7.69 -14.66 10.10
C TYR A 401 -8.49 -13.89 9.06
N GLY A 402 -9.71 -13.57 9.37
CA GLY A 402 -10.59 -12.84 8.47
C GLY A 402 -11.32 -11.67 9.13
N VAL A 403 -11.50 -10.61 8.34
CA VAL A 403 -11.13 -10.56 6.91
C VAL A 403 -9.96 -9.60 6.70
N GLU A 404 -9.15 -9.89 5.69
CA GLU A 404 -8.21 -8.91 5.16
C GLU A 404 -8.83 -8.27 3.92
N VAL A 405 -8.84 -6.94 3.88
CA VAL A 405 -9.36 -6.17 2.76
C VAL A 405 -8.33 -5.13 2.37
N LYS A 406 -8.03 -5.05 1.08
CA LYS A 406 -7.25 -3.94 0.51
C LYS A 406 -8.16 -3.07 -0.32
N PHE A 407 -8.38 -1.87 0.19
CA PHE A 407 -9.12 -0.82 -0.49
C PHE A 407 -8.20 -0.05 -1.44
N TYR A 408 -8.73 0.30 -2.58
CA TYR A 408 -8.05 1.13 -3.57
C TYR A 408 -8.88 2.39 -3.80
N ASN A 409 -8.20 3.52 -3.98
CA ASN A 409 -8.85 4.75 -4.37
C ASN A 409 -9.48 4.58 -5.75
N MET A 410 -10.53 5.37 -6.05
CA MET A 410 -11.04 5.45 -7.40
C MET A 410 -9.90 5.82 -8.36
N GLU A 411 -9.95 5.32 -9.57
CA GLU A 411 -9.00 5.67 -10.62
C GLU A 411 -9.43 6.97 -11.27
N VAL A 412 -8.58 7.98 -11.17
CA VAL A 412 -8.79 9.27 -11.81
C VAL A 412 -8.43 9.14 -13.28
N GLU A 413 -9.27 9.62 -14.20
CA GLU A 413 -8.93 9.64 -15.63
C GLU A 413 -7.84 10.69 -15.88
N ILE A 414 -6.68 10.18 -16.26
CA ILE A 414 -5.48 10.96 -16.60
C ILE A 414 -4.92 10.49 -17.93
N ASP A 415 -4.18 11.37 -18.59
CA ASP A 415 -3.51 11.07 -19.85
C ASP A 415 -2.14 10.39 -19.62
N LYS A 416 -1.40 10.16 -20.73
CA LYS A 416 -0.05 9.59 -20.70
C LYS A 416 0.99 10.44 -19.93
N ASN A 417 0.70 11.69 -19.65
CA ASN A 417 1.54 12.60 -18.87
C ASN A 417 1.12 12.65 -17.40
N LEU A 418 0.15 11.82 -16.99
CA LEU A 418 -0.51 11.83 -15.69
C LEU A 418 -1.25 13.15 -15.42
N GLU A 419 -1.64 13.85 -16.48
CA GLU A 419 -2.39 15.08 -16.47
C GLU A 419 -3.90 14.79 -16.53
N SER A 420 -4.70 15.50 -15.76
CA SER A 420 -6.16 15.40 -15.80
C SER A 420 -6.73 16.06 -17.07
N CYS A 421 -8.05 16.09 -17.20
CA CYS A 421 -8.71 16.86 -18.27
C CYS A 421 -8.46 18.38 -18.20
N HIS A 422 -7.90 18.88 -17.08
CA HIS A 422 -7.52 20.27 -16.89
C HIS A 422 -6.01 20.43 -17.04
N LYS A 423 -5.59 21.24 -18.01
CA LYS A 423 -4.17 21.44 -18.33
C LYS A 423 -3.39 22.04 -17.15
N GLY A 424 -2.28 21.40 -16.79
CA GLY A 424 -1.44 21.80 -15.66
C GLY A 424 -1.88 21.23 -14.31
N LEU A 425 -2.92 20.37 -14.29
CA LEU A 425 -3.35 19.64 -13.10
C LEU A 425 -3.00 18.15 -13.24
N TYR A 426 -1.97 17.73 -12.52
CA TYR A 426 -1.47 16.36 -12.51
C TYR A 426 -1.96 15.62 -11.27
N VAL A 427 -2.28 14.32 -11.43
CA VAL A 427 -2.74 13.49 -10.32
C VAL A 427 -1.87 12.24 -10.24
N ILE A 428 -1.14 12.11 -9.13
CA ILE A 428 -0.16 11.05 -8.91
C ILE A 428 -0.32 10.42 -7.51
N GLY A 429 0.51 9.44 -7.20
CA GLY A 429 0.44 8.75 -5.91
C GLY A 429 -0.81 7.89 -5.77
N ASP A 430 -1.05 7.38 -4.57
CA ASP A 430 -2.20 6.49 -4.29
C ASP A 430 -3.56 7.18 -4.55
N GLY A 431 -3.62 8.51 -4.41
CA GLY A 431 -4.83 9.30 -4.68
C GLY A 431 -5.29 9.27 -6.14
N SER A 432 -4.39 8.96 -7.07
CA SER A 432 -4.74 8.78 -8.49
C SER A 432 -5.48 7.46 -8.77
N GLY A 433 -5.39 6.48 -7.85
CA GLY A 433 -5.84 5.10 -8.09
C GLY A 433 -4.94 4.29 -9.03
N VAL A 434 -3.86 4.90 -9.54
CA VAL A 434 -2.92 4.28 -10.50
C VAL A 434 -1.71 3.65 -9.80
N THR A 435 -1.25 4.22 -8.68
CA THR A 435 -0.08 3.73 -7.94
C THR A 435 -0.47 3.30 -6.53
N HIS A 436 0.16 2.21 -6.04
CA HIS A 436 -0.18 1.57 -4.76
C HIS A 436 1.06 1.10 -4.00
N SER A 437 2.25 1.57 -4.38
CA SER A 437 3.53 1.25 -3.73
C SER A 437 4.43 2.47 -3.67
N LEU A 438 5.42 2.43 -2.77
CA LEU A 438 6.40 3.51 -2.62
C LEU A 438 7.10 3.80 -3.95
N SER A 439 7.61 2.77 -4.64
CA SER A 439 8.34 2.93 -5.91
C SER A 439 7.49 3.53 -7.02
N HIS A 440 6.27 3.03 -7.21
CA HIS A 440 5.39 3.54 -8.27
C HIS A 440 4.96 4.99 -7.99
N ALA A 441 4.61 5.30 -6.74
CA ALA A 441 4.26 6.66 -6.35
C ALA A 441 5.45 7.62 -6.55
N SER A 442 6.65 7.25 -6.09
CA SER A 442 7.86 8.05 -6.29
C SER A 442 8.19 8.22 -7.78
N ALA A 443 8.13 7.14 -8.57
CA ALA A 443 8.38 7.17 -10.01
C ALA A 443 7.38 8.08 -10.76
N SER A 444 6.11 8.08 -10.36
CA SER A 444 5.10 8.99 -10.93
C SER A 444 5.44 10.46 -10.64
N GLY A 445 5.97 10.75 -9.44
CA GLY A 445 6.45 12.08 -9.07
C GLY A 445 7.61 12.55 -9.94
N VAL A 446 8.64 11.70 -10.10
CA VAL A 446 9.78 12.01 -11.00
C VAL A 446 9.31 12.24 -12.43
N TYR A 447 8.39 11.39 -12.91
CA TYR A 447 7.88 11.49 -14.28
C TYR A 447 7.18 12.83 -14.53
N VAL A 448 6.24 13.22 -13.66
CA VAL A 448 5.51 14.48 -13.78
C VAL A 448 6.46 15.68 -13.66
N ALA A 449 7.43 15.64 -12.75
CA ALA A 449 8.41 16.72 -12.63
C ALA A 449 9.20 16.92 -13.94
N ARG A 450 9.67 15.84 -14.56
CA ARG A 450 10.37 15.88 -15.85
C ARG A 450 9.47 16.40 -16.98
N HIS A 451 8.20 15.98 -16.99
CA HIS A 451 7.25 16.49 -17.97
C HIS A 451 7.02 18.01 -17.80
N ILE A 452 6.79 18.50 -16.58
CA ILE A 452 6.63 19.93 -16.32
C ILE A 452 7.85 20.74 -16.79
N ILE A 453 9.06 20.22 -16.57
CA ILE A 453 10.31 20.88 -17.03
C ILE A 453 10.35 20.95 -18.56
N SER A 454 10.01 19.84 -19.25
CA SER A 454 10.07 19.77 -20.71
C SER A 454 9.01 20.60 -21.44
N GLU A 455 7.91 20.97 -20.77
CA GLU A 455 6.90 21.89 -21.36
C GLU A 455 7.33 23.37 -21.36
N GLU A 456 8.35 23.70 -20.56
CA GLU A 456 8.81 25.10 -20.41
C GLU A 456 10.15 25.37 -21.13
N GLU A 457 10.77 24.29 -21.69
CA GLU A 457 11.90 24.40 -22.63
C GLU A 457 11.40 24.59 -24.08
#